data_364834d8d9d3735971ae8628c189f5ab
#
_entry.id   364834d8d9d3735971ae8628c189f5ab
#
_cell.length_a   1.000
_cell.length_b   1.000
_cell.length_c   1.000
_cell.angle_alpha   90.00
_cell.angle_beta   90.00
_cell.angle_gamma   90.00
#
_symmetry.space_group_name_H-M   'P 1'
#
loop_
_entity.id
_entity.type
_entity.pdbx_description
1 polymer ?
#
loop_
_entity_poly.entity_id
_entity_poly.type
_entity_poly.pdbx_seq_one_letter_code
_entity_poly.pdbx_strand_id
1 'polypeptide(L)'
;MIQQNVLDKFKELFGADGDIRVYFAPGRVNLIGEHTDYNGGHVFPCALTIGTYMAARKRDDRKLRFYSMNFDNLGVVESSLDEFTPDPDGLWINYPMGVMWAFEGRGMKLESGLDIVLFGNIPNGSGLSSSASLEVVTGYMLKDIYGFDVTNQDIALIGQYSENNYNGCNCGIMDQFASAMGKKDNAIFLDCNTLDFEYAPIVLDGAKIVVTNSMVKHSLVTSAYNDRRNESAQALKDLQTVCDIKTLGDLTDEEFEAHKDAIKDEVARKRGKHAVYENQHTIKAVKALKENDIETFGKLMNASHVSLRDDYETSCPEVDVLVDEAWKIPGVIGSRITGGGFGGCTVSIVKDEAIDQFKANLTKAYEEKVGKTPEFYVVSIGDGPSRLA
;
A
#
# COMPACT_ATOMS: atom_id res chain seq x y z
N MET A 1 -25.52 4.76 -1.68
CA MET A 1 -24.09 4.79 -2.09
C MET A 1 -23.25 5.13 -0.86
N ILE A 2 -22.00 4.64 -0.77
CA ILE A 2 -21.14 4.82 0.43
C ILE A 2 -20.96 6.29 0.81
N GLN A 3 -20.68 7.15 -0.17
CA GLN A 3 -20.58 8.61 0.03
C GLN A 3 -21.78 9.18 0.79
N GLN A 4 -23.00 8.80 0.40
CA GLN A 4 -24.22 9.29 1.05
C GLN A 4 -24.32 8.80 2.49
N ASN A 5 -23.98 7.53 2.74
CA ASN A 5 -24.01 6.95 4.09
C ASN A 5 -23.05 7.69 5.05
N VAL A 6 -21.86 8.05 4.57
CA VAL A 6 -20.88 8.81 5.37
C VAL A 6 -21.39 10.22 5.66
N LEU A 7 -21.99 10.88 4.67
CA LEU A 7 -22.61 12.21 4.84
C LEU A 7 -23.80 12.17 5.80
N ASP A 8 -24.65 11.16 5.70
CA ASP A 8 -25.82 11.00 6.57
C ASP A 8 -25.38 10.73 8.02
N LYS A 9 -24.39 9.86 8.23
CA LYS A 9 -23.80 9.62 9.54
C LYS A 9 -23.13 10.88 10.12
N PHE A 10 -22.47 11.69 9.29
CA PHE A 10 -21.92 12.98 9.73
C PHE A 10 -23.03 13.91 10.26
N LYS A 11 -24.13 14.05 9.49
CA LYS A 11 -25.27 14.90 9.88
C LYS A 11 -25.96 14.40 11.14
N GLU A 12 -26.06 13.08 11.31
CA GLU A 12 -26.61 12.45 12.51
C GLU A 12 -25.82 12.83 13.76
N LEU A 13 -24.47 12.77 13.69
CA LEU A 13 -23.58 12.97 14.83
C LEU A 13 -23.29 14.45 15.13
N PHE A 14 -23.13 15.26 14.09
CA PHE A 14 -22.57 16.61 14.21
C PHE A 14 -23.48 17.72 13.67
N GLY A 15 -24.69 17.36 13.19
CA GLY A 15 -25.64 18.30 12.59
C GLY A 15 -25.38 18.58 11.12
N ALA A 16 -26.35 19.19 10.45
CA ALA A 16 -26.35 19.41 9.00
C ALA A 16 -25.82 20.81 8.60
N ASP A 17 -25.53 21.69 9.57
CA ASP A 17 -25.14 23.08 9.33
C ASP A 17 -23.68 23.18 8.87
N GLY A 18 -23.36 24.26 8.16
CA GLY A 18 -22.01 24.60 7.72
C GLY A 18 -21.58 23.90 6.43
N ASP A 19 -20.31 24.10 6.06
CA ASP A 19 -19.70 23.56 4.83
C ASP A 19 -19.17 22.14 5.07
N ILE A 20 -20.03 21.14 4.89
CA ILE A 20 -19.67 19.73 5.00
C ILE A 20 -19.15 19.27 3.64
N ARG A 21 -17.91 18.80 3.59
CA ARG A 21 -17.27 18.30 2.37
C ARG A 21 -17.01 16.79 2.47
N VAL A 22 -17.14 16.09 1.37
CA VAL A 22 -16.89 14.64 1.31
C VAL A 22 -15.72 14.34 0.37
N TYR A 23 -14.82 13.52 0.84
CA TYR A 23 -13.57 13.16 0.16
C TYR A 23 -13.44 11.65 0.02
N PHE A 24 -12.59 11.24 -0.89
CA PHE A 24 -12.18 9.86 -1.10
C PHE A 24 -10.68 9.79 -1.39
N ALA A 25 -10.00 8.78 -0.88
CA ALA A 25 -8.69 8.36 -1.36
C ALA A 25 -8.65 6.83 -1.51
N PRO A 26 -8.01 6.31 -2.57
CA PRO A 26 -7.96 4.89 -2.85
C PRO A 26 -6.97 4.14 -1.95
N GLY A 27 -7.20 2.82 -1.79
CA GLY A 27 -6.14 1.88 -1.49
C GLY A 27 -5.33 1.56 -2.74
N ARG A 28 -4.34 0.69 -2.61
CA ARG A 28 -3.50 0.26 -3.74
C ARG A 28 -3.28 -1.25 -3.76
N VAL A 29 -2.94 -1.76 -4.91
CA VAL A 29 -2.25 -3.05 -5.06
C VAL A 29 -0.92 -2.81 -5.77
N ASN A 30 0.13 -3.50 -5.36
CA ASN A 30 1.40 -3.49 -6.08
C ASN A 30 1.47 -4.71 -7.01
N LEU A 31 1.64 -4.48 -8.30
CA LEU A 31 1.69 -5.56 -9.29
C LEU A 31 3.03 -6.31 -9.24
N ILE A 32 4.13 -5.57 -9.00
CA ILE A 32 5.50 -6.10 -8.82
C ILE A 32 6.41 -5.02 -8.21
N GLY A 33 7.50 -5.40 -7.55
CA GLY A 33 8.43 -4.47 -6.91
C GLY A 33 8.17 -4.33 -5.40
N GLU A 34 8.00 -5.46 -4.71
CA GLU A 34 7.82 -5.43 -3.25
C GLU A 34 9.14 -5.25 -2.52
N HIS A 35 9.13 -4.42 -1.48
CA HIS A 35 10.28 -4.12 -0.62
C HIS A 35 11.46 -3.46 -1.35
N THR A 36 11.24 -2.91 -2.55
CA THR A 36 12.25 -2.16 -3.30
C THR A 36 12.24 -0.67 -2.98
N ASP A 37 11.14 -0.13 -2.51
CA ASP A 37 10.91 1.30 -2.30
C ASP A 37 11.82 1.93 -1.24
N TYR A 38 12.15 1.25 -0.18
CA TYR A 38 13.14 1.72 0.80
C TYR A 38 14.57 1.25 0.51
N ASN A 39 14.75 0.47 -0.56
CA ASN A 39 16.04 0.03 -1.09
C ASN A 39 16.48 0.82 -2.34
N GLY A 40 15.76 1.91 -2.69
CA GLY A 40 16.06 2.78 -3.83
C GLY A 40 15.78 2.14 -5.19
N GLY A 41 14.90 1.14 -5.24
CA GLY A 41 14.48 0.49 -6.47
C GLY A 41 13.14 1.02 -7.00
N HIS A 42 12.62 0.33 -8.01
CA HIS A 42 11.36 0.65 -8.64
C HIS A 42 10.20 -0.16 -8.07
N VAL A 43 9.00 0.44 -8.07
CA VAL A 43 7.73 -0.21 -7.75
C VAL A 43 6.73 -0.02 -8.90
N PHE A 44 5.73 -0.89 -8.97
CA PHE A 44 4.70 -0.83 -10.02
C PHE A 44 3.29 -0.99 -9.46
N PRO A 45 2.85 -0.10 -8.55
CA PRO A 45 1.53 -0.13 -7.96
C PRO A 45 0.46 0.51 -8.86
N CYS A 46 -0.80 0.18 -8.57
CA CYS A 46 -1.96 0.92 -9.07
C CYS A 46 -2.95 1.22 -7.95
N ALA A 47 -3.62 2.37 -8.06
CA ALA A 47 -4.72 2.76 -7.18
C ALA A 47 -5.96 1.90 -7.46
N LEU A 48 -6.73 1.59 -6.42
CA LEU A 48 -7.94 0.80 -6.53
C LEU A 48 -9.20 1.67 -6.48
N THR A 49 -10.33 1.13 -6.92
CA THR A 49 -11.64 1.80 -6.76
C THR A 49 -12.23 1.64 -5.36
N ILE A 50 -11.56 0.91 -4.48
CA ILE A 50 -11.85 0.82 -3.05
C ILE A 50 -10.89 1.71 -2.26
N GLY A 51 -11.37 2.28 -1.15
CA GLY A 51 -10.56 3.24 -0.40
C GLY A 51 -11.26 3.75 0.85
N THR A 52 -10.82 4.91 1.33
CA THR A 52 -11.37 5.59 2.50
C THR A 52 -12.20 6.79 2.07
N TYR A 53 -13.44 6.83 2.54
CA TYR A 53 -14.36 7.97 2.43
C TYR A 53 -14.31 8.78 3.71
N MET A 54 -14.32 10.10 3.59
CA MET A 54 -14.25 11.04 4.71
C MET A 54 -15.22 12.19 4.50
N ALA A 55 -16.12 12.41 5.46
CA ALA A 55 -16.87 13.67 5.56
C ALA A 55 -16.22 14.56 6.63
N ALA A 56 -15.99 15.82 6.32
CA ALA A 56 -15.32 16.76 7.24
C ALA A 56 -15.94 18.16 7.17
N ARG A 57 -15.86 18.87 8.31
CA ARG A 57 -16.29 20.28 8.47
C ARG A 57 -15.39 21.01 9.47
N LYS A 58 -15.02 22.27 9.16
CA LYS A 58 -14.37 23.17 10.12
C LYS A 58 -15.22 23.43 11.34
N ARG A 59 -14.55 23.60 12.47
CA ARG A 59 -15.10 24.08 13.74
C ARG A 59 -14.62 25.50 14.01
N ASP A 60 -15.23 26.17 15.00
CA ASP A 60 -14.82 27.49 15.47
C ASP A 60 -13.82 27.43 16.64
N ASP A 61 -13.52 26.20 17.14
CA ASP A 61 -12.55 25.93 18.19
C ASP A 61 -11.39 25.08 17.63
N ARG A 62 -10.45 24.66 18.48
CA ARG A 62 -9.31 23.81 18.09
C ARG A 62 -9.51 22.32 18.42
N LYS A 63 -10.75 21.91 18.76
CA LYS A 63 -11.07 20.51 19.03
C LYS A 63 -11.17 19.69 17.75
N LEU A 64 -10.82 18.43 17.85
CA LEU A 64 -10.98 17.42 16.80
C LEU A 64 -11.97 16.37 17.29
N ARG A 65 -12.98 16.06 16.50
CA ARG A 65 -13.93 14.97 16.78
C ARG A 65 -13.90 13.99 15.60
N PHE A 66 -13.57 12.76 15.90
CA PHE A 66 -13.47 11.70 14.93
C PHE A 66 -14.50 10.62 15.17
N TYR A 67 -15.09 10.10 14.12
CA TYR A 67 -15.94 8.91 14.18
C TYR A 67 -15.62 7.99 13.00
N SER A 68 -15.42 6.70 13.26
CA SER A 68 -15.23 5.69 12.23
C SER A 68 -16.41 4.74 12.19
N MET A 69 -17.07 4.66 11.04
CA MET A 69 -18.15 3.69 10.80
C MET A 69 -17.64 2.23 10.76
N ASN A 70 -16.31 2.02 10.68
CA ASN A 70 -15.70 0.70 10.79
C ASN A 70 -15.48 0.26 12.25
N PHE A 71 -15.53 1.22 13.20
CA PHE A 71 -15.31 1.01 14.63
C PHE A 71 -16.39 1.71 15.46
N ASP A 72 -17.66 1.46 15.12
CA ASP A 72 -18.85 2.08 15.76
C ASP A 72 -18.86 1.96 17.28
N ASN A 73 -18.28 0.88 17.81
CA ASN A 73 -18.19 0.60 19.25
C ASN A 73 -17.32 1.60 20.02
N LEU A 74 -16.43 2.34 19.36
CA LEU A 74 -15.62 3.39 19.99
C LEU A 74 -16.36 4.73 20.11
N GLY A 75 -17.47 4.91 19.40
CA GLY A 75 -18.20 6.18 19.38
C GLY A 75 -17.37 7.33 18.79
N VAL A 76 -17.69 8.55 19.23
CA VAL A 76 -16.93 9.76 18.86
C VAL A 76 -15.67 9.84 19.73
N VAL A 77 -14.52 9.85 19.08
CA VAL A 77 -13.21 10.05 19.73
C VAL A 77 -12.83 11.52 19.62
N GLU A 78 -12.53 12.16 20.75
CA GLU A 78 -12.14 13.56 20.80
C GLU A 78 -10.62 13.72 20.97
N SER A 79 -10.06 14.74 20.32
CA SER A 79 -8.67 15.15 20.42
C SER A 79 -8.57 16.68 20.22
N SER A 80 -7.36 17.22 20.15
CA SER A 80 -7.12 18.66 19.98
C SER A 80 -5.93 18.92 19.06
N LEU A 81 -5.98 20.04 18.34
CA LEU A 81 -4.83 20.58 17.59
C LEU A 81 -3.74 21.18 18.52
N ASP A 82 -4.00 21.24 19.81
CA ASP A 82 -3.04 21.76 20.80
C ASP A 82 -2.13 20.65 21.35
N GLU A 83 -2.46 19.38 21.05
CA GLU A 83 -1.70 18.23 21.54
C GLU A 83 -1.65 17.13 20.46
N PHE A 84 -0.43 16.83 19.98
CA PHE A 84 -0.16 15.79 18.98
C PHE A 84 0.60 14.61 19.61
N THR A 85 0.12 14.10 20.74
CA THR A 85 0.68 12.88 21.33
C THR A 85 0.01 11.65 20.72
N PRO A 86 0.77 10.70 20.17
CA PRO A 86 0.19 9.45 19.68
C PRO A 86 -0.56 8.71 20.79
N ASP A 87 -1.74 8.19 20.46
CA ASP A 87 -2.47 7.31 21.37
C ASP A 87 -1.67 6.03 21.62
N PRO A 88 -1.34 5.70 22.87
CA PRO A 88 -0.48 4.55 23.19
C PRO A 88 -1.10 3.19 22.90
N ASP A 89 -2.43 3.13 22.82
CA ASP A 89 -3.17 1.91 22.46
C ASP A 89 -3.26 1.70 20.95
N GLY A 90 -2.64 2.61 20.16
CA GLY A 90 -2.54 2.52 18.71
C GLY A 90 -3.88 2.70 17.99
N LEU A 91 -4.76 3.57 18.53
CA LEU A 91 -6.03 3.88 17.89
C LEU A 91 -5.83 4.37 16.46
N TRP A 92 -6.77 4.03 15.59
CA TRP A 92 -6.78 4.42 14.19
C TRP A 92 -6.68 5.95 13.98
N ILE A 93 -7.03 6.77 14.97
CA ILE A 93 -6.90 8.24 14.93
C ILE A 93 -5.44 8.70 14.83
N ASN A 94 -4.46 7.84 15.19
CA ASN A 94 -3.05 8.17 15.04
C ASN A 94 -2.67 8.48 13.59
N TYR A 95 -3.31 7.87 12.60
CA TYR A 95 -3.04 8.16 11.18
C TYR A 95 -3.44 9.58 10.79
N PRO A 96 -4.70 10.04 10.96
CA PRO A 96 -5.06 11.43 10.66
C PRO A 96 -4.36 12.43 11.57
N MET A 97 -4.15 12.12 12.85
CA MET A 97 -3.42 12.99 13.78
C MET A 97 -1.96 13.17 13.37
N GLY A 98 -1.29 12.10 12.94
CA GLY A 98 0.09 12.15 12.45
C GLY A 98 0.23 13.01 11.18
N VAL A 99 -0.75 12.93 10.26
CA VAL A 99 -0.77 13.80 9.07
C VAL A 99 -0.94 15.27 9.48
N MET A 100 -1.88 15.57 10.38
CA MET A 100 -2.08 16.94 10.91
C MET A 100 -0.81 17.46 11.59
N TRP A 101 -0.17 16.65 12.43
CA TRP A 101 1.11 16.94 13.06
C TRP A 101 2.20 17.26 12.03
N ALA A 102 2.27 16.46 10.95
CA ALA A 102 3.26 16.66 9.90
C ALA A 102 3.02 17.94 9.07
N PHE A 103 1.75 18.35 8.87
CA PHE A 103 1.41 19.65 8.28
C PHE A 103 1.84 20.80 9.17
N GLU A 104 1.48 20.77 10.46
CA GLU A 104 1.88 21.79 11.44
C GLU A 104 3.41 21.92 11.53
N GLY A 105 4.13 20.80 11.57
CA GLY A 105 5.60 20.76 11.60
C GLY A 105 6.27 21.39 10.39
N ARG A 106 5.56 21.45 9.25
CA ARG A 106 6.00 22.14 8.03
C ARG A 106 5.55 23.61 7.94
N GLY A 107 4.96 24.15 9.01
CA GLY A 107 4.49 25.53 9.07
C GLY A 107 3.11 25.76 8.46
N MET A 108 2.42 24.73 8.04
CA MET A 108 1.03 24.80 7.56
C MET A 108 0.07 24.73 8.74
N LYS A 109 -0.25 25.91 9.29
CA LYS A 109 -1.01 26.04 10.53
C LYS A 109 -2.48 25.67 10.36
N LEU A 110 -2.97 24.77 11.22
CA LEU A 110 -4.38 24.40 11.33
C LEU A 110 -5.06 25.34 12.34
N GLU A 111 -5.66 26.41 11.85
CA GLU A 111 -6.19 27.48 12.69
C GLU A 111 -7.46 27.08 13.46
N SER A 112 -8.19 26.08 12.98
CA SER A 112 -9.45 25.62 13.58
C SER A 112 -9.52 24.09 13.58
N GLY A 113 -10.25 23.52 14.52
CA GLY A 113 -10.49 22.08 14.60
C GLY A 113 -11.46 21.57 13.52
N LEU A 114 -11.75 20.27 13.58
CA LEU A 114 -12.55 19.57 12.58
C LEU A 114 -13.52 18.58 13.25
N ASP A 115 -14.69 18.43 12.65
CA ASP A 115 -15.56 17.27 12.79
C ASP A 115 -15.29 16.33 11.61
N ILE A 116 -15.07 15.03 11.86
CA ILE A 116 -14.66 14.07 10.85
C ILE A 116 -15.42 12.75 11.03
N VAL A 117 -16.03 12.26 9.96
CA VAL A 117 -16.60 10.89 9.88
C VAL A 117 -15.93 10.13 8.77
N LEU A 118 -15.52 8.90 9.05
CA LEU A 118 -14.75 8.03 8.17
C LEU A 118 -15.46 6.70 7.90
N PHE A 119 -15.27 6.18 6.70
CA PHE A 119 -15.62 4.81 6.34
C PHE A 119 -14.62 4.28 5.30
N GLY A 120 -13.96 3.17 5.61
CA GLY A 120 -13.11 2.43 4.67
C GLY A 120 -13.81 1.17 4.16
N ASN A 121 -13.78 0.93 2.84
CA ASN A 121 -14.21 -0.33 2.24
C ASN A 121 -13.04 -1.21 1.78
N ILE A 122 -11.82 -0.87 2.19
CA ILE A 122 -10.66 -1.73 2.07
C ILE A 122 -10.78 -2.82 3.15
N PRO A 123 -10.65 -4.11 2.79
CA PRO A 123 -10.70 -5.18 3.77
C PRO A 123 -9.61 -5.02 4.85
N ASN A 124 -9.99 -5.14 6.12
CA ASN A 124 -9.06 -4.95 7.23
C ASN A 124 -7.92 -5.98 7.22
N GLY A 125 -6.68 -5.49 7.29
CA GLY A 125 -5.48 -6.33 7.31
C GLY A 125 -5.22 -7.10 6.03
N SER A 126 -5.75 -6.61 4.91
CA SER A 126 -5.57 -7.20 3.59
C SER A 126 -4.22 -6.84 2.93
N GLY A 127 -3.45 -5.91 3.50
CA GLY A 127 -2.23 -5.41 2.85
C GLY A 127 -2.49 -4.49 1.65
N LEU A 128 -3.73 -3.97 1.49
CA LEU A 128 -4.12 -3.05 0.41
C LEU A 128 -4.01 -1.57 0.82
N SER A 129 -3.17 -1.26 1.80
CA SER A 129 -2.81 0.10 2.25
C SER A 129 -3.97 0.95 2.77
N SER A 130 -4.73 0.41 3.72
CA SER A 130 -5.77 1.20 4.40
C SER A 130 -5.19 2.38 5.20
N SER A 131 -3.99 2.26 5.78
CA SER A 131 -3.28 3.35 6.45
C SER A 131 -2.98 4.49 5.49
N ALA A 132 -2.29 4.20 4.39
CA ALA A 132 -1.94 5.21 3.39
C ALA A 132 -3.18 5.87 2.76
N SER A 133 -4.25 5.10 2.50
CA SER A 133 -5.54 5.64 2.05
C SER A 133 -6.11 6.66 3.05
N LEU A 134 -6.04 6.35 4.36
CA LEU A 134 -6.50 7.25 5.42
C LEU A 134 -5.60 8.49 5.56
N GLU A 135 -4.28 8.32 5.44
CA GLU A 135 -3.32 9.44 5.46
C GLU A 135 -3.52 10.37 4.26
N VAL A 136 -3.65 9.80 3.06
CA VAL A 136 -3.83 10.57 1.82
C VAL A 136 -5.17 11.31 1.79
N VAL A 137 -6.28 10.68 2.21
CA VAL A 137 -7.58 11.38 2.28
C VAL A 137 -7.54 12.51 3.30
N THR A 138 -6.81 12.32 4.41
CA THR A 138 -6.61 13.37 5.42
C THR A 138 -5.79 14.53 4.85
N GLY A 139 -4.65 14.26 4.22
CA GLY A 139 -3.82 15.30 3.61
C GLY A 139 -4.56 16.07 2.50
N TYR A 140 -5.32 15.36 1.67
CA TYR A 140 -6.13 15.97 0.62
C TYR A 140 -7.26 16.85 1.19
N MET A 141 -7.93 16.37 2.23
CA MET A 141 -8.94 17.15 2.97
C MET A 141 -8.35 18.41 3.57
N LEU A 142 -7.18 18.34 4.24
CA LEU A 142 -6.50 19.50 4.82
C LEU A 142 -6.12 20.52 3.75
N LYS A 143 -5.55 20.05 2.62
CA LYS A 143 -5.27 20.90 1.47
C LYS A 143 -6.52 21.69 1.03
N ASP A 144 -7.65 21.03 0.83
CA ASP A 144 -8.88 21.65 0.33
C ASP A 144 -9.54 22.56 1.37
N ILE A 145 -9.63 22.11 2.63
CA ILE A 145 -10.34 22.84 3.69
C ILE A 145 -9.58 24.11 4.14
N TYR A 146 -8.24 24.04 4.25
CA TYR A 146 -7.43 25.16 4.71
C TYR A 146 -6.79 25.94 3.55
N GLY A 147 -6.88 25.45 2.31
CA GLY A 147 -6.34 26.12 1.13
C GLY A 147 -4.82 26.05 1.04
N PHE A 148 -4.20 24.98 1.54
CA PHE A 148 -2.74 24.83 1.45
C PHE A 148 -2.27 24.56 0.03
N ASP A 149 -1.19 25.22 -0.37
CA ASP A 149 -0.55 25.01 -1.68
C ASP A 149 0.43 23.83 -1.60
N VAL A 150 -0.13 22.63 -1.69
CA VAL A 150 0.61 21.35 -1.73
C VAL A 150 0.14 20.51 -2.90
N THR A 151 1.06 19.78 -3.51
CA THR A 151 0.74 18.81 -4.58
C THR A 151 0.28 17.47 -3.99
N ASN A 152 -0.25 16.57 -4.81
CA ASN A 152 -0.54 15.20 -4.37
C ASN A 152 0.75 14.44 -4.01
N GLN A 153 1.86 14.74 -4.68
CA GLN A 153 3.16 14.17 -4.33
C GLN A 153 3.63 14.65 -2.94
N ASP A 154 3.41 15.94 -2.61
CA ASP A 154 3.70 16.44 -1.26
C ASP A 154 2.84 15.73 -0.20
N ILE A 155 1.55 15.46 -0.50
CA ILE A 155 0.66 14.72 0.39
C ILE A 155 1.20 13.30 0.62
N ALA A 156 1.70 12.62 -0.42
CA ALA A 156 2.32 11.30 -0.27
C ALA A 156 3.55 11.34 0.65
N LEU A 157 4.43 12.32 0.46
CA LEU A 157 5.62 12.52 1.31
C LEU A 157 5.28 12.90 2.75
N ILE A 158 4.20 13.65 2.95
CA ILE A 158 3.70 14.01 4.29
C ILE A 158 3.13 12.77 4.97
N GLY A 159 2.35 11.94 4.26
CA GLY A 159 1.81 10.69 4.77
C GLY A 159 2.92 9.72 5.18
N GLN A 160 3.91 9.49 4.31
CA GLN A 160 5.07 8.66 4.65
C GLN A 160 5.83 9.19 5.88
N TYR A 161 6.04 10.50 5.96
CA TYR A 161 6.70 11.13 7.10
C TYR A 161 5.91 10.90 8.39
N SER A 162 4.59 10.99 8.34
CA SER A 162 3.68 10.67 9.44
C SER A 162 3.79 9.22 9.86
N GLU A 163 3.72 8.27 8.92
CA GLU A 163 3.83 6.83 9.19
C GLU A 163 5.15 6.50 9.89
N ASN A 164 6.26 7.06 9.40
CA ASN A 164 7.59 6.77 9.91
C ASN A 164 7.88 7.42 11.27
N ASN A 165 7.45 8.65 11.51
CA ASN A 165 7.88 9.44 12.67
C ASN A 165 6.80 9.59 13.75
N TYR A 166 5.53 9.43 13.40
CA TYR A 166 4.43 9.51 14.35
C TYR A 166 3.88 8.13 14.71
N ASN A 167 3.71 7.25 13.71
CA ASN A 167 3.19 5.89 13.91
C ASN A 167 4.29 4.83 14.14
N GLY A 168 5.57 5.16 13.85
CA GLY A 168 6.72 4.29 14.11
C GLY A 168 6.90 3.11 13.14
N CYS A 169 6.22 3.12 12.00
CA CYS A 169 6.40 2.14 10.93
C CYS A 169 7.36 2.70 9.88
N ASN A 170 8.56 2.14 9.78
CA ASN A 170 9.59 2.60 8.84
C ASN A 170 9.31 2.18 7.38
N CYS A 171 8.15 2.54 6.84
CA CYS A 171 7.78 2.19 5.47
C CYS A 171 8.53 3.01 4.40
N GLY A 172 8.56 2.48 3.16
CA GLY A 172 8.92 3.24 1.98
C GLY A 172 7.79 4.16 1.52
N ILE A 173 7.93 4.74 0.31
CA ILE A 173 6.98 5.75 -0.19
C ILE A 173 5.83 5.13 -1.00
N MET A 174 5.94 3.88 -1.43
CA MET A 174 5.07 3.25 -2.42
C MET A 174 3.58 3.43 -2.12
N ASP A 175 3.17 3.17 -0.89
CA ASP A 175 1.76 3.08 -0.51
C ASP A 175 1.06 4.44 -0.59
N GLN A 176 1.66 5.45 0.00
CA GLN A 176 1.14 6.82 -0.02
C GLN A 176 1.23 7.41 -1.44
N PHE A 177 2.33 7.11 -2.18
CA PHE A 177 2.49 7.60 -3.55
C PHE A 177 1.42 7.00 -4.48
N ALA A 178 1.19 5.70 -4.42
CA ALA A 178 0.18 5.05 -5.23
C ALA A 178 -1.24 5.54 -4.94
N SER A 179 -1.57 5.76 -3.66
CA SER A 179 -2.86 6.33 -3.26
C SER A 179 -3.02 7.79 -3.72
N ALA A 180 -1.97 8.61 -3.59
CA ALA A 180 -2.02 10.03 -3.91
C ALA A 180 -1.95 10.33 -5.41
N MET A 181 -1.18 9.54 -6.18
CA MET A 181 -0.88 9.77 -7.59
C MET A 181 -1.64 8.82 -8.53
N GLY A 182 -2.59 8.04 -8.00
CA GLY A 182 -3.39 7.12 -8.80
C GLY A 182 -4.02 7.76 -10.04
N LYS A 183 -4.06 7.01 -11.14
CA LYS A 183 -4.70 7.39 -12.39
C LYS A 183 -5.46 6.20 -12.95
N LYS A 184 -6.73 6.42 -13.27
CA LYS A 184 -7.60 5.39 -13.81
C LYS A 184 -6.95 4.63 -14.96
N ASP A 185 -7.09 3.31 -14.93
CA ASP A 185 -6.58 2.37 -15.93
C ASP A 185 -5.05 2.41 -16.14
N ASN A 186 -4.30 2.99 -15.17
CA ASN A 186 -2.84 3.05 -15.22
C ASN A 186 -2.22 2.53 -13.92
N ALA A 187 -1.08 1.85 -14.04
CA ALA A 187 -0.14 1.67 -12.94
C ALA A 187 0.93 2.76 -12.97
N ILE A 188 1.62 2.93 -11.86
CA ILE A 188 2.67 3.92 -11.67
C ILE A 188 4.01 3.19 -11.65
N PHE A 189 4.86 3.41 -12.66
CA PHE A 189 6.25 2.98 -12.59
C PHE A 189 7.05 4.09 -11.92
N LEU A 190 7.40 3.86 -10.66
CA LEU A 190 8.05 4.85 -9.80
C LEU A 190 9.47 4.39 -9.47
N ASP A 191 10.44 5.25 -9.74
CA ASP A 191 11.78 5.19 -9.15
C ASP A 191 11.73 5.79 -7.74
N CYS A 192 11.87 4.95 -6.71
CA CYS A 192 11.76 5.39 -5.32
C CYS A 192 13.00 6.17 -4.82
N ASN A 193 14.08 6.20 -5.58
CA ASN A 193 15.29 6.94 -5.25
C ASN A 193 15.18 8.41 -5.69
N THR A 194 14.63 8.66 -6.88
CA THR A 194 14.51 10.01 -7.47
C THR A 194 13.11 10.59 -7.35
N LEU A 195 12.10 9.75 -7.15
CA LEU A 195 10.67 10.03 -7.24
C LEU A 195 10.21 10.40 -8.66
N ASP A 196 11.02 10.11 -9.67
CA ASP A 196 10.59 10.15 -11.05
C ASP A 196 9.60 9.01 -11.31
N PHE A 197 8.54 9.31 -12.02
CA PHE A 197 7.53 8.30 -12.33
C PHE A 197 6.91 8.48 -13.71
N GLU A 198 6.37 7.39 -14.22
CA GLU A 198 5.55 7.41 -15.44
C GLU A 198 4.27 6.59 -15.23
N TYR A 199 3.21 6.97 -15.91
CA TYR A 199 2.00 6.19 -15.99
C TYR A 199 2.12 5.16 -17.11
N ALA A 200 1.92 3.89 -16.78
CA ALA A 200 1.85 2.80 -17.73
C ALA A 200 0.40 2.32 -17.83
N PRO A 201 -0.24 2.43 -18.98
CA PRO A 201 -1.58 1.89 -19.20
C PRO A 201 -1.62 0.39 -18.93
N ILE A 202 -2.59 -0.06 -18.14
CA ILE A 202 -2.84 -1.47 -17.88
C ILE A 202 -3.93 -1.95 -18.81
N VAL A 203 -3.52 -2.56 -19.90
CA VAL A 203 -4.41 -3.18 -20.89
C VAL A 203 -4.34 -4.68 -20.71
N LEU A 204 -5.38 -5.24 -20.07
CA LEU A 204 -5.50 -6.68 -19.81
C LEU A 204 -6.65 -7.23 -20.65
N ASP A 205 -6.45 -7.30 -21.99
CA ASP A 205 -7.46 -7.78 -22.92
C ASP A 205 -7.92 -9.21 -22.56
N GLY A 206 -9.18 -9.34 -22.08
CA GLY A 206 -9.75 -10.60 -21.65
C GLY A 206 -9.18 -11.16 -20.33
N ALA A 207 -8.57 -10.32 -19.48
CA ALA A 207 -8.11 -10.71 -18.14
C ALA A 207 -8.38 -9.59 -17.11
N LYS A 208 -8.33 -9.95 -15.83
CA LYS A 208 -8.55 -9.02 -14.69
C LYS A 208 -7.53 -9.23 -13.60
N ILE A 209 -7.38 -8.20 -12.79
CA ILE A 209 -6.66 -8.27 -11.53
C ILE A 209 -7.60 -8.84 -10.48
N VAL A 210 -7.22 -9.95 -9.87
CA VAL A 210 -7.95 -10.57 -8.76
C VAL A 210 -7.06 -10.52 -7.53
N VAL A 211 -7.52 -9.84 -6.50
CA VAL A 211 -6.88 -9.85 -5.18
C VAL A 211 -7.56 -10.93 -4.35
N THR A 212 -6.75 -11.81 -3.72
CA THR A 212 -7.24 -12.86 -2.83
C THR A 212 -6.74 -12.62 -1.43
N ASN A 213 -7.64 -12.36 -0.48
CA ASN A 213 -7.32 -12.21 0.94
C ASN A 213 -7.21 -13.59 1.60
N SER A 214 -6.05 -13.88 2.17
CA SER A 214 -5.78 -15.14 2.89
C SER A 214 -6.54 -15.27 4.21
N MET A 215 -7.14 -14.20 4.73
CA MET A 215 -7.76 -14.14 6.05
C MET A 215 -6.78 -14.50 7.18
N VAL A 216 -5.48 -14.30 6.92
CA VAL A 216 -4.39 -14.53 7.88
C VAL A 216 -3.77 -13.19 8.26
N LYS A 217 -3.70 -12.96 9.58
CA LYS A 217 -3.03 -11.78 10.16
C LYS A 217 -2.02 -12.28 11.19
N HIS A 218 -0.80 -11.81 11.10
CA HIS A 218 0.22 -12.07 12.10
C HIS A 218 0.38 -10.85 13.02
N SER A 219 0.50 -11.06 14.33
CA SER A 219 0.56 -10.00 15.35
C SER A 219 1.87 -9.21 15.35
N LEU A 220 2.91 -9.68 14.67
CA LEU A 220 4.26 -9.09 14.69
C LEU A 220 4.68 -8.50 13.33
N VAL A 221 3.73 -8.10 12.48
CA VAL A 221 4.03 -7.63 11.11
C VAL A 221 4.97 -6.43 11.13
N THR A 222 4.72 -5.43 11.97
CA THR A 222 5.55 -4.20 12.01
C THR A 222 6.99 -4.48 12.44
N SER A 223 7.22 -5.34 13.44
CA SER A 223 8.58 -5.70 13.85
C SER A 223 9.31 -6.49 12.77
N ALA A 224 8.66 -7.50 12.20
CA ALA A 224 9.24 -8.30 11.13
C ALA A 224 9.53 -7.46 9.87
N TYR A 225 8.67 -6.50 9.53
CA TYR A 225 8.92 -5.55 8.45
C TYR A 225 10.18 -4.70 8.70
N ASN A 226 10.31 -4.14 9.91
CA ASN A 226 11.48 -3.36 10.29
C ASN A 226 12.76 -4.21 10.30
N ASP A 227 12.69 -5.48 10.68
CA ASP A 227 13.81 -6.41 10.61
C ASP A 227 14.29 -6.60 9.17
N ARG A 228 13.38 -6.82 8.21
CA ARG A 228 13.73 -6.94 6.78
C ARG A 228 14.42 -5.68 6.24
N ARG A 229 13.95 -4.51 6.66
CA ARG A 229 14.58 -3.23 6.31
C ARG A 229 16.00 -3.13 6.86
N ASN A 230 16.22 -3.50 8.13
CA ASN A 230 17.53 -3.47 8.77
C ASN A 230 18.49 -4.47 8.13
N GLU A 231 18.01 -5.69 7.83
CA GLU A 231 18.79 -6.75 7.18
C GLU A 231 19.24 -6.32 5.75
N SER A 232 18.35 -5.70 4.96
CA SER A 232 18.72 -5.18 3.64
C SER A 232 19.67 -3.96 3.73
N ALA A 233 19.48 -3.09 4.74
CA ALA A 233 20.41 -1.99 4.98
C ALA A 233 21.83 -2.48 5.36
N GLN A 234 21.95 -3.62 6.08
CA GLN A 234 23.23 -4.24 6.35
C GLN A 234 23.87 -4.75 5.06
N ALA A 235 23.10 -5.37 4.16
CA ALA A 235 23.61 -5.79 2.85
C ALA A 235 24.16 -4.61 2.03
N LEU A 236 23.43 -3.49 1.99
CA LEU A 236 23.90 -2.27 1.33
C LEU A 236 25.24 -1.78 1.92
N LYS A 237 25.32 -1.69 3.25
CA LYS A 237 26.54 -1.25 3.94
C LYS A 237 27.76 -2.11 3.62
N ASP A 238 27.56 -3.43 3.55
CA ASP A 238 28.64 -4.36 3.22
C ASP A 238 29.07 -4.20 1.75
N LEU A 239 28.13 -4.06 0.81
CA LEU A 239 28.41 -3.83 -0.61
C LEU A 239 29.11 -2.50 -0.87
N GLN A 240 28.79 -1.45 -0.13
CA GLN A 240 29.45 -0.15 -0.23
C GLN A 240 30.94 -0.18 0.11
N THR A 241 31.44 -1.26 0.70
CA THR A 241 32.89 -1.45 0.93
C THR A 241 33.64 -1.82 -0.35
N VAL A 242 32.94 -2.30 -1.39
CA VAL A 242 33.52 -2.80 -2.65
C VAL A 242 32.89 -2.19 -3.90
N CYS A 243 31.74 -1.51 -3.76
CA CYS A 243 30.97 -0.87 -4.85
C CYS A 243 30.72 0.61 -4.50
N ASP A 244 30.78 1.49 -5.50
CA ASP A 244 30.36 2.89 -5.37
C ASP A 244 28.86 3.01 -5.69
N ILE A 245 28.01 2.62 -4.72
CA ILE A 245 26.56 2.63 -4.80
C ILE A 245 25.94 3.42 -3.64
N LYS A 246 24.79 4.02 -3.86
CA LYS A 246 24.01 4.71 -2.81
C LYS A 246 22.90 3.83 -2.26
N THR A 247 22.32 3.00 -3.11
CA THR A 247 21.17 2.12 -2.80
C THR A 247 21.40 0.73 -3.43
N LEU A 248 20.64 -0.26 -2.97
CA LEU A 248 20.65 -1.60 -3.61
C LEU A 248 20.03 -1.54 -5.01
N GLY A 249 19.13 -0.60 -5.27
CA GLY A 249 18.52 -0.39 -6.59
C GLY A 249 19.50 0.07 -7.68
N ASP A 250 20.69 0.54 -7.30
CA ASP A 250 21.74 0.95 -8.24
C ASP A 250 22.39 -0.25 -8.95
N LEU A 251 22.23 -1.47 -8.43
CA LEU A 251 22.90 -2.67 -8.95
C LEU A 251 22.03 -3.42 -9.97
N THR A 252 22.73 -4.01 -10.95
CA THR A 252 22.20 -5.09 -11.79
C THR A 252 22.36 -6.45 -11.12
N ASP A 253 21.66 -7.49 -11.67
CA ASP A 253 21.82 -8.88 -11.21
C ASP A 253 23.29 -9.32 -11.30
N GLU A 254 23.97 -9.00 -12.41
CA GLU A 254 25.36 -9.37 -12.66
C GLU A 254 26.35 -8.68 -11.70
N GLU A 255 26.14 -7.40 -11.41
CA GLU A 255 26.97 -6.65 -10.46
C GLU A 255 26.78 -7.17 -9.04
N PHE A 256 25.55 -7.50 -8.63
CA PHE A 256 25.32 -8.14 -7.35
C PHE A 256 26.04 -9.48 -7.24
N GLU A 257 25.91 -10.36 -8.24
CA GLU A 257 26.58 -11.66 -8.25
C GLU A 257 28.11 -11.54 -8.17
N ALA A 258 28.70 -10.51 -8.80
CA ALA A 258 30.14 -10.27 -8.76
C ALA A 258 30.64 -9.82 -7.36
N HIS A 259 29.77 -9.20 -6.56
CA HIS A 259 30.18 -8.57 -5.30
C HIS A 259 29.50 -9.13 -4.04
N LYS A 260 28.54 -10.07 -4.17
CA LYS A 260 27.75 -10.63 -3.07
C LYS A 260 28.57 -11.21 -1.92
N ASP A 261 29.80 -11.67 -2.18
CA ASP A 261 30.69 -12.24 -1.16
C ASP A 261 31.25 -11.20 -0.18
N ALA A 262 31.09 -9.91 -0.47
CA ALA A 262 31.33 -8.83 0.49
C ALA A 262 30.36 -8.87 1.65
N ILE A 263 29.11 -9.30 1.41
CA ILE A 263 28.08 -9.47 2.44
C ILE A 263 28.38 -10.76 3.22
N LYS A 264 28.86 -10.62 4.46
CA LYS A 264 29.29 -11.76 5.28
C LYS A 264 28.11 -12.47 5.97
N ASP A 265 27.09 -11.74 6.36
CA ASP A 265 25.89 -12.30 6.92
C ASP A 265 25.03 -12.93 5.82
N GLU A 266 24.68 -14.21 6.00
CA GLU A 266 23.93 -14.96 4.97
C GLU A 266 22.48 -14.46 4.84
N VAL A 267 21.87 -14.02 5.96
CA VAL A 267 20.52 -13.44 5.95
C VAL A 267 20.54 -12.12 5.20
N ALA A 268 21.44 -11.21 5.55
CA ALA A 268 21.60 -9.93 4.85
C ALA A 268 21.88 -10.15 3.35
N ARG A 269 22.68 -11.17 2.98
CA ARG A 269 22.96 -11.51 1.58
C ARG A 269 21.69 -11.90 0.82
N LYS A 270 20.82 -12.72 1.41
CA LYS A 270 19.53 -13.08 0.83
C LYS A 270 18.64 -11.83 0.64
N ARG A 271 18.57 -10.94 1.65
CA ARG A 271 17.78 -9.70 1.55
C ARG A 271 18.31 -8.77 0.46
N GLY A 272 19.64 -8.61 0.38
CA GLY A 272 20.29 -7.84 -0.69
C GLY A 272 20.02 -8.42 -2.07
N LYS A 273 20.08 -9.75 -2.20
CA LYS A 273 19.73 -10.45 -3.45
C LYS A 273 18.30 -10.13 -3.86
N HIS A 274 17.33 -10.30 -2.96
CA HIS A 274 15.94 -9.98 -3.28
C HIS A 274 15.79 -8.53 -3.76
N ALA A 275 16.33 -7.57 -3.01
CA ALA A 275 16.17 -6.14 -3.33
C ALA A 275 16.68 -5.80 -4.73
N VAL A 276 17.83 -6.34 -5.13
CA VAL A 276 18.43 -6.13 -6.47
C VAL A 276 17.61 -6.84 -7.55
N TYR A 277 17.34 -8.13 -7.37
CA TYR A 277 16.62 -8.92 -8.38
C TYR A 277 15.16 -8.47 -8.55
N GLU A 278 14.48 -8.11 -7.46
CA GLU A 278 13.11 -7.61 -7.54
C GLU A 278 13.04 -6.27 -8.28
N ASN A 279 14.02 -5.39 -8.07
CA ASN A 279 14.14 -4.16 -8.86
C ASN A 279 14.30 -4.47 -10.36
N GLN A 280 15.16 -5.41 -10.71
CA GLN A 280 15.37 -5.82 -12.11
C GLN A 280 14.15 -6.53 -12.70
N HIS A 281 13.45 -7.36 -11.90
CA HIS A 281 12.16 -7.96 -12.30
C HIS A 281 11.12 -6.89 -12.60
N THR A 282 11.03 -5.84 -11.78
CA THR A 282 10.08 -4.74 -11.94
C THR A 282 10.34 -4.00 -13.26
N ILE A 283 11.59 -3.62 -13.54
CA ILE A 283 11.96 -2.93 -14.79
C ILE A 283 11.63 -3.79 -16.01
N LYS A 284 11.99 -5.08 -15.96
CA LYS A 284 11.72 -6.05 -17.03
C LYS A 284 10.21 -6.27 -17.23
N ALA A 285 9.43 -6.32 -16.14
CA ALA A 285 7.99 -6.51 -16.16
C ALA A 285 7.25 -5.33 -16.81
N VAL A 286 7.62 -4.10 -16.45
CA VAL A 286 7.05 -2.88 -17.06
C VAL A 286 7.35 -2.84 -18.56
N LYS A 287 8.57 -3.22 -18.96
CA LYS A 287 8.94 -3.32 -20.36
C LYS A 287 8.07 -4.34 -21.11
N ALA A 288 7.93 -5.56 -20.55
CA ALA A 288 7.11 -6.61 -21.14
C ALA A 288 5.64 -6.15 -21.31
N LEU A 289 5.09 -5.47 -20.31
CA LEU A 289 3.72 -4.95 -20.38
C LEU A 289 3.56 -3.89 -21.48
N LYS A 290 4.54 -2.98 -21.64
CA LYS A 290 4.55 -1.98 -22.71
C LYS A 290 4.65 -2.61 -24.12
N GLU A 291 5.26 -3.79 -24.22
CA GLU A 291 5.38 -4.58 -25.44
C GLU A 291 4.18 -5.55 -25.66
N ASN A 292 3.15 -5.48 -24.78
CA ASN A 292 1.98 -6.37 -24.75
C ASN A 292 2.34 -7.85 -24.52
N ASP A 293 3.48 -8.13 -23.90
CA ASP A 293 3.90 -9.48 -23.51
C ASP A 293 3.44 -9.79 -22.07
N ILE A 294 2.14 -10.05 -21.93
CA ILE A 294 1.52 -10.33 -20.66
C ILE A 294 1.99 -11.66 -20.04
N GLU A 295 2.45 -12.61 -20.88
CA GLU A 295 2.96 -13.88 -20.40
C GLU A 295 4.32 -13.71 -19.69
N THR A 296 5.22 -12.91 -20.26
CA THR A 296 6.49 -12.57 -19.60
C THR A 296 6.23 -11.76 -18.33
N PHE A 297 5.27 -10.83 -18.34
CA PHE A 297 4.85 -10.11 -17.13
C PHE A 297 4.42 -11.09 -16.03
N GLY A 298 3.56 -12.05 -16.33
CA GLY A 298 3.10 -13.05 -15.37
C GLY A 298 4.24 -13.94 -14.83
N LYS A 299 5.19 -14.34 -15.66
CA LYS A 299 6.39 -15.10 -15.23
C LYS A 299 7.24 -14.31 -14.24
N LEU A 300 7.38 -12.99 -14.47
CA LEU A 300 8.12 -12.11 -13.56
C LEU A 300 7.38 -11.91 -12.24
N MET A 301 6.04 -11.82 -12.24
CA MET A 301 5.24 -11.86 -11.02
C MET A 301 5.49 -13.14 -10.22
N ASN A 302 5.50 -14.29 -10.89
CA ASN A 302 5.76 -15.57 -10.23
C ASN A 302 7.19 -15.65 -9.66
N ALA A 303 8.19 -15.16 -10.39
CA ALA A 303 9.58 -15.09 -9.92
C ALA A 303 9.71 -14.16 -8.69
N SER A 304 9.00 -13.04 -8.68
CA SER A 304 8.90 -12.15 -7.53
C SER A 304 8.37 -12.87 -6.28
N HIS A 305 7.30 -13.70 -6.41
CA HIS A 305 6.79 -14.45 -5.27
C HIS A 305 7.83 -15.44 -4.73
N VAL A 306 8.52 -16.16 -5.60
CA VAL A 306 9.58 -17.09 -5.19
C VAL A 306 10.67 -16.36 -4.40
N SER A 307 11.10 -15.20 -4.87
CA SER A 307 12.11 -14.38 -4.17
C SER A 307 11.59 -13.84 -2.83
N LEU A 308 10.33 -13.40 -2.75
CA LEU A 308 9.71 -12.96 -1.49
C LEU A 308 9.58 -14.08 -0.48
N ARG A 309 9.32 -15.32 -0.92
CA ARG A 309 9.24 -16.51 -0.07
C ARG A 309 10.62 -16.98 0.37
N ASP A 310 11.56 -17.17 -0.55
CA ASP A 310 12.81 -17.91 -0.32
C ASP A 310 13.99 -17.01 0.04
N ASP A 311 14.08 -15.80 -0.54
CA ASP A 311 15.17 -14.86 -0.31
C ASP A 311 14.80 -13.77 0.71
N TYR A 312 13.58 -13.21 0.64
CA TYR A 312 13.16 -12.14 1.56
C TYR A 312 12.41 -12.65 2.79
N GLU A 313 11.82 -13.84 2.70
CA GLU A 313 11.08 -14.52 3.77
C GLU A 313 9.96 -13.64 4.36
N THR A 314 9.17 -13.02 3.47
CA THR A 314 8.01 -12.21 3.81
C THR A 314 6.69 -12.88 3.44
N SER A 315 6.74 -14.09 2.85
CA SER A 315 5.55 -14.91 2.69
C SER A 315 5.22 -15.71 3.95
N CYS A 316 4.13 -16.45 3.91
CA CYS A 316 3.78 -17.44 4.93
C CYS A 316 3.13 -18.67 4.27
N PRO A 317 3.10 -19.83 4.96
CA PRO A 317 2.59 -21.07 4.37
C PRO A 317 1.19 -20.96 3.80
N GLU A 318 0.31 -20.18 4.43
CA GLU A 318 -1.05 -19.98 3.97
C GLU A 318 -1.11 -19.20 2.65
N VAL A 319 -0.31 -18.14 2.52
CA VAL A 319 -0.21 -17.35 1.29
C VAL A 319 0.45 -18.16 0.18
N ASP A 320 1.48 -18.96 0.51
CA ASP A 320 2.14 -19.85 -0.46
C ASP A 320 1.15 -20.87 -1.03
N VAL A 321 0.24 -21.41 -0.22
CA VAL A 321 -0.84 -22.30 -0.70
C VAL A 321 -1.71 -21.58 -1.72
N LEU A 322 -2.09 -20.31 -1.49
CA LEU A 322 -2.90 -19.55 -2.46
C LEU A 322 -2.17 -19.38 -3.79
N VAL A 323 -0.90 -19.05 -3.77
CA VAL A 323 -0.10 -18.81 -4.97
C VAL A 323 0.20 -20.12 -5.71
N ASP A 324 0.66 -21.16 -5.00
CA ASP A 324 0.99 -22.46 -5.58
C ASP A 324 -0.24 -23.13 -6.24
N GLU A 325 -1.43 -22.96 -5.66
CA GLU A 325 -2.67 -23.47 -6.25
C GLU A 325 -3.14 -22.59 -7.41
N ALA A 326 -2.98 -21.26 -7.32
CA ALA A 326 -3.31 -20.35 -8.41
C ALA A 326 -2.50 -20.68 -9.68
N TRP A 327 -1.21 -20.97 -9.58
CA TRP A 327 -0.36 -21.33 -10.73
C TRP A 327 -0.79 -22.59 -11.47
N LYS A 328 -1.55 -23.49 -10.83
CA LYS A 328 -2.05 -24.73 -11.44
C LYS A 328 -3.33 -24.54 -12.26
N ILE A 329 -3.98 -23.38 -12.10
CA ILE A 329 -5.28 -23.12 -12.74
C ILE A 329 -5.06 -22.57 -14.15
N PRO A 330 -5.57 -23.24 -15.20
CA PRO A 330 -5.51 -22.71 -16.56
C PRO A 330 -6.18 -21.33 -16.64
N GLY A 331 -5.50 -20.37 -17.28
CA GLY A 331 -5.97 -18.98 -17.40
C GLY A 331 -5.44 -18.05 -16.31
N VAL A 332 -4.70 -18.56 -15.32
CA VAL A 332 -3.89 -17.69 -14.45
C VAL A 332 -2.59 -17.35 -15.18
N ILE A 333 -2.35 -16.07 -15.40
CA ILE A 333 -1.18 -15.53 -16.10
C ILE A 333 -0.01 -15.39 -15.14
N GLY A 334 -0.28 -14.88 -13.93
CA GLY A 334 0.68 -14.74 -12.85
C GLY A 334 -0.02 -14.56 -11.51
N SER A 335 0.65 -14.94 -10.43
CA SER A 335 0.13 -14.80 -9.06
C SER A 335 1.29 -14.63 -8.08
N ARG A 336 1.13 -13.72 -7.11
CA ARG A 336 2.14 -13.43 -6.08
C ARG A 336 1.52 -12.81 -4.83
N ILE A 337 2.24 -12.86 -3.71
CA ILE A 337 1.92 -12.05 -2.54
C ILE A 337 2.07 -10.56 -2.88
N THR A 338 1.26 -9.68 -2.28
CA THR A 338 1.33 -8.23 -2.49
C THR A 338 1.30 -7.48 -1.15
N GLY A 339 1.99 -6.32 -1.10
CA GLY A 339 2.14 -5.50 0.10
C GLY A 339 3.27 -5.97 1.02
N GLY A 340 3.25 -5.54 2.27
CA GLY A 340 4.32 -5.82 3.24
C GLY A 340 4.54 -7.28 3.60
N GLY A 341 3.64 -8.18 3.21
CA GLY A 341 3.78 -9.61 3.46
C GLY A 341 3.33 -10.07 4.85
N PHE A 342 3.86 -11.21 5.28
CA PHE A 342 3.54 -11.89 6.55
C PHE A 342 2.05 -12.24 6.70
N GLY A 343 1.38 -12.60 5.61
CA GLY A 343 -0.06 -12.81 5.48
C GLY A 343 -0.69 -11.84 4.47
N GLY A 344 -1.95 -11.44 4.68
CA GLY A 344 -2.64 -10.49 3.82
C GLY A 344 -3.10 -11.08 2.50
N CYS A 345 -2.79 -10.42 1.38
CA CYS A 345 -3.34 -10.77 0.08
C CYS A 345 -2.30 -11.28 -0.93
N THR A 346 -2.82 -12.02 -1.91
CA THR A 346 -2.16 -12.24 -3.19
C THR A 346 -2.80 -11.36 -4.28
N VAL A 347 -2.02 -11.03 -5.31
CA VAL A 347 -2.49 -10.43 -6.55
C VAL A 347 -2.27 -11.41 -7.68
N SER A 348 -3.33 -11.65 -8.46
CA SER A 348 -3.29 -12.56 -9.61
C SER A 348 -3.84 -11.85 -10.85
N ILE A 349 -3.27 -12.15 -12.03
CA ILE A 349 -3.85 -11.79 -13.32
C ILE A 349 -4.51 -13.05 -13.86
N VAL A 350 -5.82 -12.99 -14.05
CA VAL A 350 -6.66 -14.13 -14.39
C VAL A 350 -7.50 -13.80 -15.62
N LYS A 351 -7.49 -14.69 -16.62
CA LYS A 351 -8.36 -14.55 -17.80
C LYS A 351 -9.83 -14.54 -17.42
N ASP A 352 -10.63 -13.74 -18.11
CA ASP A 352 -12.06 -13.53 -17.79
C ASP A 352 -12.83 -14.86 -17.68
N GLU A 353 -12.61 -15.77 -18.63
CA GLU A 353 -13.26 -17.08 -18.66
C GLU A 353 -12.82 -18.01 -17.52
N ALA A 354 -11.70 -17.72 -16.85
CA ALA A 354 -11.15 -18.56 -15.79
C ALA A 354 -11.51 -18.07 -14.38
N ILE A 355 -12.09 -16.87 -14.21
CA ILE A 355 -12.30 -16.25 -12.89
C ILE A 355 -13.16 -17.10 -11.97
N ASP A 356 -14.27 -17.63 -12.44
CA ASP A 356 -15.17 -18.44 -11.61
C ASP A 356 -14.51 -19.76 -11.19
N GLN A 357 -13.80 -20.41 -12.13
CA GLN A 357 -13.03 -21.61 -11.84
C GLN A 357 -11.87 -21.33 -10.87
N PHE A 358 -11.19 -20.19 -11.05
CA PHE A 358 -10.13 -19.73 -10.15
C PHE A 358 -10.65 -19.62 -8.72
N LYS A 359 -11.75 -18.91 -8.51
CA LYS A 359 -12.36 -18.73 -7.18
C LYS A 359 -12.74 -20.08 -6.58
N ALA A 360 -13.45 -20.93 -7.34
CA ALA A 360 -13.94 -22.21 -6.84
C ALA A 360 -12.79 -23.17 -6.47
N ASN A 361 -11.80 -23.32 -7.35
CA ASN A 361 -10.66 -24.22 -7.13
C ASN A 361 -9.78 -23.74 -5.97
N LEU A 362 -9.52 -22.43 -5.92
CA LEU A 362 -8.67 -21.84 -4.88
C LEU A 362 -9.36 -21.93 -3.51
N THR A 363 -10.67 -21.64 -3.42
CA THR A 363 -11.43 -21.83 -2.18
C THR A 363 -11.33 -23.26 -1.68
N LYS A 364 -11.63 -24.24 -2.54
CA LYS A 364 -11.59 -25.64 -2.16
C LYS A 364 -10.21 -26.06 -1.65
N ALA A 365 -9.16 -25.77 -2.42
CA ALA A 365 -7.80 -26.13 -2.05
C ALA A 365 -7.33 -25.46 -0.75
N TYR A 366 -7.72 -24.20 -0.56
CA TYR A 366 -7.34 -23.42 0.63
C TYR A 366 -8.07 -23.93 1.88
N GLU A 367 -9.38 -24.21 1.78
CA GLU A 367 -10.15 -24.81 2.87
C GLU A 367 -9.60 -26.19 3.27
N GLU A 368 -9.24 -27.03 2.31
CA GLU A 368 -8.67 -28.34 2.56
C GLU A 368 -7.29 -28.28 3.23
N LYS A 369 -6.44 -27.31 2.87
CA LYS A 369 -5.04 -27.23 3.32
C LYS A 369 -4.83 -26.32 4.52
N VAL A 370 -5.62 -25.26 4.64
CA VAL A 370 -5.45 -24.19 5.64
C VAL A 370 -6.60 -24.15 6.64
N GLY A 371 -7.78 -24.67 6.28
CA GLY A 371 -8.97 -24.64 7.14
C GLY A 371 -9.64 -23.27 7.22
N LYS A 372 -9.38 -22.36 6.27
CA LYS A 372 -9.99 -21.03 6.18
C LYS A 372 -10.58 -20.81 4.79
N THR A 373 -11.60 -19.98 4.70
CA THR A 373 -12.18 -19.55 3.43
C THR A 373 -11.53 -18.24 2.99
N PRO A 374 -10.91 -18.17 1.79
CA PRO A 374 -10.33 -16.93 1.28
C PRO A 374 -11.43 -16.01 0.72
N GLU A 375 -11.15 -14.69 0.68
CA GLU A 375 -12.03 -13.71 0.06
C GLU A 375 -11.43 -13.19 -1.24
N PHE A 376 -12.28 -12.98 -2.26
CA PHE A 376 -11.84 -12.56 -3.59
C PHE A 376 -12.39 -11.18 -3.97
N TYR A 377 -11.53 -10.33 -4.49
CA TYR A 377 -11.86 -9.01 -4.99
C TYR A 377 -11.38 -8.90 -6.44
N VAL A 378 -12.33 -8.85 -7.38
CA VAL A 378 -12.02 -8.45 -8.75
C VAL A 378 -11.95 -6.93 -8.73
N VAL A 379 -10.75 -6.41 -8.87
CA VAL A 379 -10.49 -4.97 -8.69
C VAL A 379 -10.39 -4.23 -10.01
N SER A 380 -10.79 -2.95 -9.96
CA SER A 380 -10.57 -1.99 -11.04
C SER A 380 -9.57 -0.93 -10.59
N ILE A 381 -8.80 -0.41 -11.54
CA ILE A 381 -7.82 0.64 -11.30
C ILE A 381 -8.54 1.98 -11.30
N GLY A 382 -8.40 2.71 -10.20
CA GLY A 382 -9.06 4.00 -9.95
C GLY A 382 -8.13 5.19 -10.08
N ASP A 383 -8.73 6.38 -9.87
CA ASP A 383 -7.98 7.63 -9.74
C ASP A 383 -7.49 7.84 -8.30
N GLY A 384 -6.58 8.79 -8.11
CA GLY A 384 -6.11 9.27 -6.81
C GLY A 384 -7.19 9.97 -5.98
N PRO A 385 -6.80 10.75 -4.95
CA PRO A 385 -7.75 11.37 -4.03
C PRO A 385 -8.60 12.43 -4.74
N SER A 386 -9.84 12.57 -4.27
CA SER A 386 -10.81 13.51 -4.85
C SER A 386 -11.79 14.02 -3.81
N ARG A 387 -12.34 15.23 -4.04
CA ARG A 387 -13.52 15.74 -3.38
C ARG A 387 -14.75 15.23 -4.15
N LEU A 388 -15.69 14.66 -3.43
CA LEU A 388 -16.92 14.08 -3.99
C LEU A 388 -18.15 15.00 -3.85
N ALA A 389 -18.16 15.85 -2.82
CA ALA A 389 -19.22 16.83 -2.56
C ALA A 389 -18.68 18.00 -1.70
#